data_699eb3352b33a698fe2b8434c41d66e1
#
_entry.id   699eb3352b33a698fe2b8434c41d66e1
#
_cell.length_a   1.000
_cell.length_b   1.000
_cell.length_c   1.000
_cell.angle_alpha   90.00
_cell.angle_beta   90.00
_cell.angle_gamma   90.00
#
_symmetry.space_group_name_H-M   'P 1'
#
loop_
_entity.id
_entity.type
_entity.pdbx_description
1 polymer ?
#
loop_
_entity_poly.entity_id
_entity_poly.type
_entity_poly.pdbx_seq_one_letter_code
_entity_poly.pdbx_strand_id
1 'polypeptide(L)'
;MRRRALLLGLASAAVTLTGCTPQPVTATPTITPTPTPTATPPPPPRPTPSITAAAAPVRVRVPLPEGTITELPGDGNLLAWTVDDGSDTEVVAAYAQFAKDTGTRLTFFLNGQYDSWTVNAPALAPLVESGQVQLANHTWSHADLTTLSTEGIQEELGRNGDFIRATYGVEAAPFYRPPFGYTDPASRAAAAGIGYTATTLWYGSLSDSGRITPEQVLDFADQWFLPQHVVIGHANFDPVTQVYAQLVDILRSRSLETVTLRDVFAV
;
A
#
# COMPACT_ATOMS: atom_id res chain seq x y z
N MET A 1 25.04 -56.18 -1.74
CA MET A 1 25.91 -56.83 -0.71
C MET A 1 26.19 -55.82 0.40
N ARG A 2 26.11 -56.33 1.64
CA ARG A 2 26.45 -55.72 2.95
C ARG A 2 25.46 -54.68 3.53
N ARG A 3 24.52 -55.27 4.31
CA ARG A 3 23.75 -54.63 5.39
C ARG A 3 24.72 -54.31 6.54
N ARG A 4 24.58 -53.16 7.19
CA ARG A 4 25.12 -52.90 8.53
C ARG A 4 23.97 -52.49 9.43
N ALA A 5 23.68 -53.36 10.37
CA ALA A 5 22.81 -53.12 11.51
C ALA A 5 23.58 -52.32 12.57
N LEU A 6 22.90 -51.37 13.24
CA LEU A 6 23.41 -50.70 14.44
C LEU A 6 22.48 -51.00 15.60
N LEU A 7 23.09 -51.49 16.67
CA LEU A 7 22.47 -51.98 17.91
C LEU A 7 21.98 -50.81 18.79
N LEU A 8 20.80 -51.00 19.40
CA LEU A 8 20.29 -50.20 20.51
C LEU A 8 21.04 -50.58 21.81
N GLY A 9 21.55 -49.59 22.52
CA GLY A 9 22.01 -49.70 23.90
C GLY A 9 20.97 -49.09 24.86
N LEU A 10 20.33 -49.92 25.68
CA LEU A 10 19.52 -49.50 26.84
C LEU A 10 20.49 -49.25 28.02
N ALA A 11 20.43 -48.06 28.58
CA ALA A 11 21.03 -47.74 29.87
C ALA A 11 19.95 -47.60 30.93
N SER A 12 19.89 -48.51 31.88
CA SER A 12 19.03 -48.47 33.05
C SER A 12 19.66 -47.60 34.15
N ALA A 13 18.98 -46.54 34.58
CA ALA A 13 19.35 -45.74 35.74
C ALA A 13 18.56 -46.19 36.98
N ALA A 14 19.25 -46.64 38.01
CA ALA A 14 18.69 -46.99 39.31
C ALA A 14 18.41 -45.72 40.13
N VAL A 15 17.20 -45.57 40.65
CA VAL A 15 16.80 -44.50 41.57
C VAL A 15 16.95 -44.99 43.01
N THR A 16 17.83 -44.34 43.77
CA THR A 16 17.96 -44.56 45.24
C THR A 16 17.07 -43.53 45.96
N LEU A 17 16.09 -44.06 46.75
CA LEU A 17 15.26 -43.28 47.65
C LEU A 17 16.07 -42.99 48.93
N THR A 18 16.36 -41.71 49.20
CA THR A 18 16.88 -41.25 50.50
C THR A 18 15.75 -40.46 51.21
N GLY A 19 15.52 -40.88 52.48
CA GLY A 19 14.40 -40.40 53.29
C GLY A 19 14.48 -38.94 53.71
N CYS A 20 13.31 -38.31 53.77
CA CYS A 20 13.12 -36.93 54.26
C CYS A 20 13.01 -36.90 55.77
N THR A 21 13.88 -36.15 56.44
CA THR A 21 13.70 -35.67 57.80
C THR A 21 12.97 -34.32 57.79
N PRO A 22 11.98 -34.06 58.65
CA PRO A 22 11.30 -32.75 58.64
C PRO A 22 12.16 -31.70 59.33
N GLN A 23 12.38 -30.57 58.63
CA GLN A 23 12.98 -29.35 59.20
C GLN A 23 11.86 -28.45 59.80
N PRO A 24 12.19 -27.71 60.88
CA PRO A 24 11.23 -26.77 61.47
C PRO A 24 10.96 -25.55 60.57
N VAL A 25 9.67 -25.25 60.37
CA VAL A 25 9.20 -24.10 59.63
C VAL A 25 9.53 -22.79 60.34
N THR A 26 10.43 -22.02 59.76
CA THR A 26 10.72 -20.64 60.16
C THR A 26 9.58 -19.78 59.57
N ALA A 27 9.01 -18.89 60.42
CA ALA A 27 7.93 -17.97 60.02
C ALA A 27 8.36 -17.06 58.87
N THR A 28 7.59 -17.06 57.80
CA THR A 28 7.77 -16.14 56.63
C THR A 28 7.43 -14.71 57.07
N PRO A 29 8.30 -13.73 56.80
CA PRO A 29 7.98 -12.32 57.04
C PRO A 29 6.81 -11.89 56.11
N THR A 30 5.79 -11.29 56.71
CA THR A 30 4.66 -10.67 56.00
C THR A 30 5.18 -9.51 55.17
N ILE A 31 5.22 -9.65 53.85
CA ILE A 31 5.58 -8.58 52.93
C ILE A 31 4.36 -7.66 52.80
N THR A 32 4.44 -6.45 53.30
CA THR A 32 3.44 -5.40 53.05
C THR A 32 3.48 -5.06 51.56
N PRO A 33 2.35 -5.09 50.83
CA PRO A 33 2.38 -4.74 49.42
C PRO A 33 2.75 -3.25 49.25
N THR A 34 3.82 -3.00 48.52
CA THR A 34 4.17 -1.67 48.03
C THR A 34 3.09 -1.20 47.09
N PRO A 35 2.53 0.03 47.23
CA PRO A 35 1.52 0.50 46.29
C PRO A 35 2.09 0.55 44.88
N THR A 36 1.44 -0.16 43.97
CA THR A 36 1.73 -0.12 42.53
C THR A 36 1.54 1.32 42.04
N PRO A 37 2.52 1.94 41.36
CA PRO A 37 2.33 3.24 40.78
C PRO A 37 1.16 3.20 39.81
N THR A 38 0.15 4.02 40.04
CA THR A 38 -0.97 4.23 39.13
C THR A 38 -0.41 4.75 37.81
N ALA A 39 -0.50 3.97 36.76
CA ALA A 39 -0.09 4.41 35.42
C ALA A 39 -0.91 5.63 35.02
N THR A 40 -0.24 6.74 34.75
CA THR A 40 -0.87 7.93 34.17
C THR A 40 -1.49 7.52 32.82
N PRO A 41 -2.78 7.80 32.57
CA PRO A 41 -3.37 7.49 31.28
C PRO A 41 -2.60 8.21 30.18
N PRO A 42 -2.42 7.60 28.99
CA PRO A 42 -1.78 8.24 27.86
C PRO A 42 -2.53 9.54 27.51
N PRO A 43 -1.83 10.59 27.09
CA PRO A 43 -2.48 11.83 26.68
C PRO A 43 -3.46 11.53 25.55
N PRO A 44 -4.60 12.24 25.48
CA PRO A 44 -5.56 12.04 24.40
C PRO A 44 -4.86 12.32 23.06
N PRO A 45 -5.23 11.57 21.99
CA PRO A 45 -4.66 11.80 20.67
C PRO A 45 -4.88 13.27 20.28
N ARG A 46 -3.80 13.90 19.81
CA ARG A 46 -3.86 15.28 19.32
C ARG A 46 -4.85 15.31 18.16
N PRO A 47 -5.83 16.22 18.14
CA PRO A 47 -6.75 16.32 17.00
C PRO A 47 -5.94 16.55 15.73
N THR A 48 -6.08 15.65 14.77
CA THR A 48 -5.54 15.83 13.42
C THR A 48 -6.22 17.06 12.84
N PRO A 49 -5.49 18.06 12.34
CA PRO A 49 -6.11 19.22 11.74
C PRO A 49 -6.92 18.77 10.54
N SER A 50 -8.25 18.85 10.61
CA SER A 50 -9.13 18.67 9.46
C SER A 50 -8.80 19.77 8.45
N ILE A 51 -8.08 19.41 7.41
CA ILE A 51 -7.91 20.27 6.25
C ILE A 51 -9.20 20.08 5.45
N THR A 52 -10.04 21.09 5.41
CA THR A 52 -11.18 21.13 4.47
C THR A 52 -10.60 20.89 3.08
N ALA A 53 -11.08 19.86 2.39
CA ALA A 53 -10.63 19.52 1.05
C ALA A 53 -10.73 20.78 0.17
N ALA A 54 -9.61 21.42 -0.08
CA ALA A 54 -9.54 22.52 -1.01
C ALA A 54 -9.88 21.97 -2.40
N ALA A 55 -10.77 22.64 -3.13
CA ALA A 55 -11.01 22.32 -4.52
C ALA A 55 -9.66 22.23 -5.24
N ALA A 56 -9.48 21.16 -6.05
CA ALA A 56 -8.24 20.99 -6.79
C ALA A 56 -7.93 22.29 -7.55
N PRO A 57 -6.70 22.81 -7.47
CA PRO A 57 -6.33 24.00 -8.22
C PRO A 57 -6.59 23.74 -9.72
N VAL A 58 -7.22 24.69 -10.40
CA VAL A 58 -7.43 24.61 -11.85
C VAL A 58 -6.07 24.66 -12.51
N ARG A 59 -5.57 23.49 -12.94
CA ARG A 59 -4.29 23.35 -13.64
C ARG A 59 -4.53 23.24 -15.14
N VAL A 60 -3.61 23.82 -15.92
CA VAL A 60 -3.55 23.53 -17.35
C VAL A 60 -3.01 22.12 -17.50
N ARG A 61 -3.86 21.21 -17.96
CA ARG A 61 -3.47 19.83 -18.24
C ARG A 61 -2.67 19.76 -19.53
N VAL A 62 -1.67 18.90 -19.57
CA VAL A 62 -0.87 18.67 -20.77
C VAL A 62 -1.30 17.38 -21.48
N PRO A 63 -1.07 17.24 -22.80
CA PRO A 63 -1.30 15.97 -23.49
C PRO A 63 -0.52 14.82 -22.85
N LEU A 64 -1.05 13.59 -22.97
CA LEU A 64 -0.30 12.40 -22.60
C LEU A 64 1.01 12.32 -23.38
N PRO A 65 2.13 11.97 -22.71
CA PRO A 65 3.40 11.81 -23.42
C PRO A 65 3.38 10.56 -24.31
N GLU A 66 4.22 10.56 -25.32
CA GLU A 66 4.54 9.33 -26.03
C GLU A 66 5.35 8.40 -25.10
N GLY A 67 4.97 7.11 -25.03
CA GLY A 67 5.69 6.12 -24.21
C GLY A 67 5.18 5.98 -22.79
N THR A 68 6.09 5.72 -21.87
CA THR A 68 5.74 5.36 -20.47
C THR A 68 5.86 6.59 -19.57
N ILE A 69 4.87 6.76 -18.69
CA ILE A 69 4.87 7.81 -17.66
C ILE A 69 5.62 7.30 -16.43
N THR A 70 6.70 7.97 -16.08
CA THR A 70 7.48 7.74 -14.85
C THR A 70 7.61 9.00 -14.01
N GLU A 71 7.39 10.17 -14.62
CA GLU A 71 7.54 11.50 -14.04
C GLU A 71 6.40 12.40 -14.50
N LEU A 72 6.21 13.49 -13.78
CA LEU A 72 5.29 14.55 -14.18
C LEU A 72 6.01 15.60 -15.03
N PRO A 73 5.34 16.19 -16.01
CA PRO A 73 5.98 17.14 -16.93
C PRO A 73 6.24 18.50 -16.29
N GLY A 74 7.24 19.19 -16.82
CA GLY A 74 7.60 20.56 -16.44
C GLY A 74 8.37 20.65 -15.12
N ASP A 75 8.62 21.88 -14.68
CA ASP A 75 9.24 22.19 -13.41
C ASP A 75 8.16 22.49 -12.36
N GLY A 76 8.44 22.19 -11.11
CA GLY A 76 7.51 22.50 -10.03
C GLY A 76 7.70 21.62 -8.80
N ASN A 77 6.64 21.52 -8.00
CA ASN A 77 6.64 20.80 -6.72
C ASN A 77 5.55 19.74 -6.65
N LEU A 78 5.11 19.22 -7.79
CA LEU A 78 4.08 18.19 -7.85
C LEU A 78 4.66 16.82 -7.51
N LEU A 79 3.84 15.99 -6.88
CA LEU A 79 4.12 14.59 -6.62
C LEU A 79 2.90 13.75 -6.97
N ALA A 80 3.03 12.78 -7.86
CA ALA A 80 2.01 11.76 -8.06
C ALA A 80 2.30 10.58 -7.12
N TRP A 81 1.63 10.56 -5.96
CA TRP A 81 1.66 9.40 -5.09
C TRP A 81 0.64 8.39 -5.59
N THR A 82 1.14 7.28 -6.10
CA THR A 82 0.33 6.19 -6.66
C THR A 82 0.40 4.97 -5.77
N VAL A 83 -0.69 4.20 -5.73
CA VAL A 83 -0.83 3.04 -4.83
C VAL A 83 -1.39 1.86 -5.61
N ASP A 84 -0.71 0.74 -5.59
CA ASP A 84 -1.06 -0.44 -6.36
C ASP A 84 -1.79 -1.52 -5.53
N ASP A 85 -2.40 -2.46 -6.22
CA ASP A 85 -2.99 -3.71 -5.77
C ASP A 85 -4.28 -3.58 -4.94
N GLY A 86 -4.14 -3.47 -3.63
CA GLY A 86 -5.25 -3.43 -2.70
C GLY A 86 -5.62 -4.79 -2.10
N SER A 87 -4.67 -5.66 -1.88
CA SER A 87 -4.93 -7.01 -1.35
C SER A 87 -5.34 -7.03 0.12
N ASP A 88 -5.14 -5.94 0.86
CA ASP A 88 -5.51 -5.82 2.27
C ASP A 88 -6.64 -4.80 2.46
N THR A 89 -7.77 -5.27 2.99
CA THR A 89 -8.98 -4.44 3.18
C THR A 89 -8.77 -3.32 4.20
N GLU A 90 -8.02 -3.56 5.25
CA GLU A 90 -7.75 -2.56 6.30
C GLU A 90 -6.79 -1.49 5.80
N VAL A 91 -5.81 -1.87 4.99
CA VAL A 91 -4.87 -0.91 4.38
C VAL A 91 -5.58 -0.02 3.38
N VAL A 92 -6.47 -0.56 2.54
CA VAL A 92 -7.30 0.25 1.62
C VAL A 92 -8.20 1.20 2.41
N ALA A 93 -8.84 0.74 3.51
CA ALA A 93 -9.62 1.60 4.39
C ALA A 93 -8.79 2.73 5.00
N ALA A 94 -7.59 2.40 5.46
CA ALA A 94 -6.67 3.38 6.05
C ALA A 94 -6.21 4.44 5.04
N TYR A 95 -5.91 4.06 3.79
CA TYR A 95 -5.62 5.01 2.71
C TYR A 95 -6.81 5.92 2.39
N ALA A 96 -8.03 5.38 2.34
CA ALA A 96 -9.24 6.18 2.12
C ALA A 96 -9.44 7.22 3.23
N GLN A 97 -9.30 6.79 4.50
CA GLN A 97 -9.40 7.68 5.65
C GLN A 97 -8.27 8.72 5.65
N PHE A 98 -7.03 8.31 5.37
CA PHE A 98 -5.87 9.20 5.24
C PHE A 98 -6.10 10.28 4.18
N ALA A 99 -6.53 9.90 2.97
CA ALA A 99 -6.83 10.85 1.91
C ALA A 99 -7.89 11.86 2.35
N LYS A 100 -8.98 11.37 2.98
CA LYS A 100 -10.07 12.20 3.49
C LYS A 100 -9.61 13.20 4.54
N ASP A 101 -8.78 12.77 5.50
CA ASP A 101 -8.38 13.60 6.64
C ASP A 101 -7.32 14.65 6.30
N THR A 102 -6.47 14.35 5.31
CA THR A 102 -5.32 15.18 4.97
C THR A 102 -5.50 16.02 3.71
N GLY A 103 -6.48 15.67 2.88
CA GLY A 103 -6.62 16.25 1.54
C GLY A 103 -5.60 15.69 0.54
N THR A 104 -4.79 14.70 0.91
CA THR A 104 -3.81 14.06 0.02
C THR A 104 -4.52 13.48 -1.21
N ARG A 105 -3.99 13.78 -2.39
CA ARG A 105 -4.51 13.30 -3.66
C ARG A 105 -3.73 12.05 -4.07
N LEU A 106 -4.44 10.99 -4.45
CA LEU A 106 -3.87 9.68 -4.74
C LEU A 106 -4.40 9.13 -6.07
N THR A 107 -3.57 8.33 -6.75
CA THR A 107 -4.03 7.48 -7.85
C THR A 107 -3.86 6.02 -7.45
N PHE A 108 -4.97 5.27 -7.35
CA PHE A 108 -4.93 3.83 -7.14
C PHE A 108 -4.90 3.10 -8.48
N PHE A 109 -3.93 2.23 -8.67
CA PHE A 109 -3.91 1.22 -9.72
C PHE A 109 -4.39 -0.09 -9.10
N LEU A 110 -5.67 -0.35 -9.18
CA LEU A 110 -6.31 -1.43 -8.43
C LEU A 110 -6.45 -2.73 -9.23
N ASN A 111 -6.38 -3.86 -8.52
CA ASN A 111 -6.78 -5.16 -9.05
C ASN A 111 -8.19 -5.50 -8.57
N GLY A 112 -9.13 -5.61 -9.49
CA GLY A 112 -10.55 -5.78 -9.17
C GLY A 112 -10.89 -7.14 -8.55
N GLN A 113 -9.99 -8.10 -8.54
CA GLN A 113 -10.19 -9.38 -7.87
C GLN A 113 -10.26 -9.28 -6.34
N TYR A 114 -9.75 -8.20 -5.74
CA TYR A 114 -9.72 -8.05 -4.29
C TYR A 114 -11.01 -7.42 -3.76
N ASP A 115 -11.61 -8.07 -2.78
CA ASP A 115 -12.87 -7.62 -2.14
C ASP A 115 -12.71 -6.26 -1.44
N SER A 116 -11.49 -5.88 -1.08
CA SER A 116 -11.15 -4.60 -0.45
C SER A 116 -11.77 -3.41 -1.17
N TRP A 117 -11.79 -3.44 -2.50
CA TRP A 117 -12.34 -2.38 -3.34
C TRP A 117 -13.86 -2.28 -3.27
N THR A 118 -14.56 -3.42 -3.11
CA THR A 118 -16.01 -3.43 -2.92
C THR A 118 -16.38 -3.07 -1.48
N VAL A 119 -15.66 -3.62 -0.50
CA VAL A 119 -15.90 -3.36 0.93
C VAL A 119 -15.70 -1.88 1.26
N ASN A 120 -14.67 -1.26 0.71
CA ASN A 120 -14.34 0.15 0.96
C ASN A 120 -14.99 1.13 -0.04
N ALA A 121 -15.81 0.67 -0.98
CA ALA A 121 -16.46 1.55 -1.95
C ALA A 121 -17.26 2.70 -1.30
N PRO A 122 -18.00 2.51 -0.20
CA PRO A 122 -18.71 3.63 0.44
C PRO A 122 -17.80 4.74 0.95
N ALA A 123 -16.58 4.42 1.37
CA ALA A 123 -15.59 5.40 1.84
C ALA A 123 -14.84 6.07 0.68
N LEU A 124 -14.55 5.30 -0.37
CA LEU A 124 -13.78 5.77 -1.53
C LEU A 124 -14.63 6.55 -2.53
N ALA A 125 -15.89 6.17 -2.75
CA ALA A 125 -16.73 6.79 -3.79
C ALA A 125 -16.82 8.32 -3.69
N PRO A 126 -17.02 8.96 -2.51
CA PRO A 126 -17.01 10.42 -2.42
C PRO A 126 -15.67 11.06 -2.78
N LEU A 127 -14.54 10.37 -2.49
CA LEU A 127 -13.21 10.85 -2.84
C LEU A 127 -12.94 10.73 -4.34
N VAL A 128 -13.47 9.68 -4.96
CA VAL A 128 -13.40 9.46 -6.41
C VAL A 128 -14.28 10.49 -7.14
N GLU A 129 -15.52 10.71 -6.68
CA GLU A 129 -16.44 11.70 -7.24
C GLU A 129 -15.88 13.12 -7.20
N SER A 130 -15.22 13.49 -6.09
CA SER A 130 -14.57 14.80 -5.95
C SER A 130 -13.29 14.94 -6.80
N GLY A 131 -12.79 13.84 -7.37
CA GLY A 131 -11.52 13.76 -8.08
C GLY A 131 -10.29 13.80 -7.17
N GLN A 132 -10.46 13.77 -5.85
CA GLN A 132 -9.34 13.70 -4.90
C GLN A 132 -8.59 12.37 -5.03
N VAL A 133 -9.32 11.30 -5.30
CA VAL A 133 -8.79 9.97 -5.60
C VAL A 133 -9.11 9.62 -7.04
N GLN A 134 -8.09 9.22 -7.79
CA GLN A 134 -8.25 8.64 -9.12
C GLN A 134 -8.12 7.13 -9.03
N LEU A 135 -9.00 6.42 -9.75
CA LEU A 135 -8.88 4.98 -9.98
C LEU A 135 -8.31 4.72 -11.38
N ALA A 136 -7.34 3.83 -11.46
CA ALA A 136 -6.67 3.40 -12.66
C ALA A 136 -6.53 1.86 -12.67
N ASN A 137 -6.10 1.29 -13.78
CA ASN A 137 -6.17 -0.15 -14.01
C ASN A 137 -4.84 -0.85 -13.72
N HIS A 138 -4.86 -1.87 -12.85
CA HIS A 138 -3.71 -2.74 -12.57
C HIS A 138 -3.96 -4.20 -12.98
N THR A 139 -4.82 -4.41 -13.98
CA THR A 139 -5.37 -5.72 -14.39
C THR A 139 -6.36 -6.30 -13.38
N TRP A 140 -7.07 -7.35 -13.77
CA TRP A 140 -8.00 -8.04 -12.87
C TRP A 140 -7.26 -8.86 -11.82
N SER A 141 -6.36 -9.75 -12.27
CA SER A 141 -5.75 -10.79 -11.44
C SER A 141 -4.27 -10.57 -11.11
N HIS A 142 -3.71 -9.39 -11.45
CA HIS A 142 -2.28 -9.09 -11.34
C HIS A 142 -1.41 -10.01 -12.23
N ALA A 143 -1.92 -10.37 -13.42
CA ALA A 143 -1.19 -11.22 -14.36
C ALA A 143 -0.03 -10.47 -15.05
N ASP A 144 1.08 -11.16 -15.31
CA ASP A 144 2.17 -10.65 -16.16
C ASP A 144 1.70 -10.55 -17.60
N LEU A 145 1.44 -9.33 -18.07
CA LEU A 145 0.91 -9.05 -19.40
C LEU A 145 1.83 -9.50 -20.54
N THR A 146 3.13 -9.62 -20.29
CA THR A 146 4.10 -10.04 -21.31
C THR A 146 4.03 -11.53 -21.63
N THR A 147 3.32 -12.29 -20.80
CA THR A 147 3.12 -13.74 -20.96
C THR A 147 1.77 -14.10 -21.59
N LEU A 148 0.88 -13.11 -21.79
CA LEU A 148 -0.47 -13.31 -22.28
C LEU A 148 -0.60 -13.05 -23.78
N SER A 149 -1.63 -13.64 -24.39
CA SER A 149 -2.06 -13.25 -25.74
C SER A 149 -2.71 -11.86 -25.73
N THR A 150 -2.88 -11.26 -26.91
CA THR A 150 -3.60 -9.98 -27.06
C THR A 150 -4.98 -10.03 -26.39
N GLU A 151 -5.73 -11.10 -26.64
CA GLU A 151 -7.08 -11.31 -26.07
C GLU A 151 -7.02 -11.44 -24.54
N GLY A 152 -6.03 -12.18 -24.02
CA GLY A 152 -5.83 -12.33 -22.57
C GLY A 152 -5.49 -11.00 -21.88
N ILE A 153 -4.67 -10.16 -22.50
CA ILE A 153 -4.38 -8.79 -22.01
C ILE A 153 -5.65 -7.94 -22.00
N GLN A 154 -6.41 -7.99 -23.09
CA GLN A 154 -7.66 -7.24 -23.22
C GLN A 154 -8.74 -7.73 -22.25
N GLU A 155 -8.81 -9.03 -21.95
CA GLU A 155 -9.69 -9.58 -20.93
C GLU A 155 -9.30 -9.10 -19.52
N GLU A 156 -8.03 -9.17 -19.15
CA GLU A 156 -7.53 -8.70 -17.85
C GLU A 156 -7.82 -7.21 -17.61
N LEU A 157 -7.51 -6.35 -18.57
CA LEU A 157 -7.74 -4.92 -18.47
C LEU A 157 -9.23 -4.57 -18.63
N GLY A 158 -9.94 -5.20 -19.55
CA GLY A 158 -11.37 -4.95 -19.80
C GLY A 158 -12.21 -5.31 -18.58
N ARG A 159 -12.02 -6.50 -18.04
CA ARG A 159 -12.72 -6.99 -16.84
C ARG A 159 -12.51 -6.04 -15.65
N ASN A 160 -11.28 -5.59 -15.44
CA ASN A 160 -10.96 -4.67 -14.35
C ASN A 160 -11.58 -3.29 -14.59
N GLY A 161 -11.56 -2.78 -15.83
CA GLY A 161 -12.22 -1.53 -16.20
C GLY A 161 -13.73 -1.57 -15.99
N ASP A 162 -14.38 -2.69 -16.36
CA ASP A 162 -15.81 -2.90 -16.13
C ASP A 162 -16.16 -2.93 -14.64
N PHE A 163 -15.32 -3.57 -13.83
CA PHE A 163 -15.46 -3.56 -12.38
C PHE A 163 -15.37 -2.14 -11.81
N ILE A 164 -14.38 -1.35 -12.21
CA ILE A 164 -14.21 0.05 -11.76
C ILE A 164 -15.43 0.88 -12.15
N ARG A 165 -15.90 0.76 -13.39
CA ARG A 165 -17.07 1.46 -13.88
C ARG A 165 -18.35 1.06 -13.13
N ALA A 166 -18.56 -0.24 -12.92
CA ALA A 166 -19.74 -0.76 -12.22
C ALA A 166 -19.77 -0.37 -10.75
N THR A 167 -18.61 -0.34 -10.07
CA THR A 167 -18.52 -0.08 -8.63
C THR A 167 -18.47 1.40 -8.28
N TYR A 168 -17.78 2.22 -9.11
CA TYR A 168 -17.48 3.61 -8.79
C TYR A 168 -18.04 4.62 -9.80
N GLY A 169 -18.58 4.17 -10.93
CA GLY A 169 -19.15 5.05 -11.95
C GLY A 169 -18.13 5.85 -12.76
N VAL A 170 -16.85 5.48 -12.73
CA VAL A 170 -15.77 6.21 -13.41
C VAL A 170 -15.00 5.31 -14.39
N GLU A 171 -14.34 5.95 -15.37
CA GLU A 171 -13.48 5.25 -16.32
C GLU A 171 -12.03 5.22 -15.81
N ALA A 172 -11.41 4.03 -15.81
CA ALA A 172 -9.98 3.89 -15.51
C ALA A 172 -9.10 4.33 -16.69
N ALA A 173 -9.54 4.04 -17.92
CA ALA A 173 -8.82 4.46 -19.12
C ALA A 173 -8.59 5.97 -19.15
N PRO A 174 -7.47 6.40 -19.71
CA PRO A 174 -6.46 5.64 -20.44
C PRO A 174 -5.34 5.07 -19.56
N PHE A 175 -5.36 5.29 -18.23
CA PHE A 175 -4.26 4.95 -17.34
C PHE A 175 -4.29 3.49 -16.91
N TYR A 176 -3.17 2.79 -17.13
CA TYR A 176 -2.94 1.47 -16.57
C TYR A 176 -1.49 1.32 -16.13
N ARG A 177 -1.27 0.43 -15.19
CA ARG A 177 0.06 -0.01 -14.77
C ARG A 177 0.16 -1.52 -14.97
N PRO A 178 1.13 -2.00 -15.77
CA PRO A 178 1.33 -3.43 -15.92
C PRO A 178 1.89 -4.01 -14.61
N PRO A 179 1.40 -5.18 -14.15
CA PRO A 179 1.96 -5.89 -13.00
C PRO A 179 3.47 -6.09 -13.11
N PHE A 180 4.16 -5.99 -11.97
CA PHE A 180 5.64 -6.07 -11.87
C PHE A 180 6.41 -4.99 -12.65
N GLY A 181 5.71 -4.06 -13.30
CA GLY A 181 6.29 -3.11 -14.25
C GLY A 181 6.70 -3.77 -15.59
N TYR A 182 6.31 -4.99 -15.85
CA TYR A 182 6.68 -5.73 -17.04
C TYR A 182 5.82 -5.32 -18.23
N THR A 183 6.47 -4.82 -19.26
CA THR A 183 5.80 -4.35 -20.48
C THR A 183 6.73 -4.49 -21.69
N ASP A 184 6.13 -4.74 -22.84
CA ASP A 184 6.79 -4.79 -24.13
C ASP A 184 5.92 -4.10 -25.22
N PRO A 185 6.39 -3.94 -26.45
CA PRO A 185 5.59 -3.31 -27.51
C PRO A 185 4.27 -4.05 -27.80
N ALA A 186 4.23 -5.37 -27.65
CA ALA A 186 3.03 -6.17 -27.95
C ALA A 186 1.96 -5.96 -26.86
N SER A 187 2.36 -6.02 -25.59
CA SER A 187 1.45 -5.81 -24.46
C SER A 187 0.90 -4.36 -24.45
N ARG A 188 1.71 -3.36 -24.77
CA ARG A 188 1.23 -1.98 -24.92
C ARG A 188 0.26 -1.80 -26.08
N ALA A 189 0.52 -2.45 -27.22
CA ALA A 189 -0.38 -2.39 -28.36
C ALA A 189 -1.73 -3.06 -28.07
N ALA A 190 -1.73 -4.21 -27.38
CA ALA A 190 -2.93 -4.89 -26.93
C ALA A 190 -3.76 -4.02 -25.98
N ALA A 191 -3.13 -3.39 -24.99
CA ALA A 191 -3.78 -2.46 -24.05
C ALA A 191 -4.37 -1.24 -24.78
N ALA A 192 -3.62 -0.64 -25.71
CA ALA A 192 -4.06 0.50 -26.50
C ALA A 192 -5.27 0.16 -27.37
N GLY A 193 -5.38 -1.08 -27.86
CA GLY A 193 -6.51 -1.57 -28.64
C GLY A 193 -7.88 -1.48 -27.93
N ILE A 194 -7.88 -1.36 -26.61
CA ILE A 194 -9.10 -1.18 -25.79
C ILE A 194 -9.06 0.14 -24.95
N GLY A 195 -8.25 1.12 -25.37
CA GLY A 195 -8.26 2.46 -24.81
C GLY A 195 -7.25 2.71 -23.69
N TYR A 196 -6.45 1.73 -23.26
CA TYR A 196 -5.40 1.92 -22.26
C TYR A 196 -4.09 2.33 -22.92
N THR A 197 -3.96 3.64 -23.19
CA THR A 197 -2.81 4.22 -23.91
C THR A 197 -1.74 4.84 -23.02
N ALA A 198 -2.06 5.07 -21.73
CA ALA A 198 -1.16 5.70 -20.77
C ALA A 198 -0.50 4.65 -19.87
N THR A 199 0.55 3.97 -20.39
CA THR A 199 1.38 3.07 -19.59
C THR A 199 2.07 3.86 -18.50
N THR A 200 1.75 3.58 -17.23
CA THR A 200 2.31 4.31 -16.10
C THR A 200 3.20 3.40 -15.26
N LEU A 201 4.46 3.74 -15.14
CA LEU A 201 5.39 3.13 -14.19
C LEU A 201 5.68 4.11 -13.05
N TRP A 202 6.91 4.14 -12.55
CA TRP A 202 7.31 5.00 -11.44
C TRP A 202 8.77 5.43 -11.57
N TYR A 203 9.11 6.53 -10.94
CA TYR A 203 10.47 6.98 -10.75
C TYR A 203 11.05 6.50 -9.42
N GLY A 204 10.24 6.52 -8.37
CA GLY A 204 10.59 6.11 -7.03
C GLY A 204 9.56 5.16 -6.41
N SER A 205 9.96 4.43 -5.37
CA SER A 205 9.14 3.42 -4.72
C SER A 205 9.23 3.51 -3.20
N LEU A 206 8.12 3.33 -2.50
CA LEU A 206 8.10 3.09 -1.05
C LEU A 206 8.59 1.69 -0.67
N SER A 207 8.86 0.83 -1.68
CA SER A 207 9.37 -0.54 -1.52
C SER A 207 8.50 -1.45 -0.64
N ASP A 208 7.24 -1.14 -0.52
CA ASP A 208 6.25 -1.76 0.36
C ASP A 208 5.37 -2.81 -0.34
N SER A 209 5.80 -3.32 -1.51
CA SER A 209 5.19 -4.48 -2.17
C SER A 209 5.30 -5.76 -1.36
N GLY A 210 6.28 -5.82 -0.44
CA GLY A 210 6.43 -6.82 0.61
C GLY A 210 6.38 -6.17 1.98
N ARG A 211 6.34 -6.98 3.04
CA ARG A 211 6.34 -6.47 4.41
C ARG A 211 7.72 -5.91 4.79
N ILE A 212 7.79 -4.61 5.01
CA ILE A 212 8.94 -3.88 5.53
C ILE A 212 8.56 -3.23 6.87
N THR A 213 9.47 -2.49 7.51
CA THR A 213 9.13 -1.75 8.74
C THR A 213 8.59 -0.35 8.43
N PRO A 214 7.85 0.27 9.37
CA PRO A 214 7.40 1.67 9.23
C PRO A 214 8.56 2.64 8.98
N GLU A 215 9.71 2.42 9.64
CA GLU A 215 10.91 3.24 9.47
C GLU A 215 11.47 3.12 8.05
N GLN A 216 11.48 1.90 7.48
CA GLN A 216 11.90 1.70 6.08
C GLN A 216 10.97 2.39 5.08
N VAL A 217 9.65 2.46 5.35
CA VAL A 217 8.72 3.25 4.52
C VAL A 217 9.13 4.72 4.54
N LEU A 218 9.48 5.26 5.72
CA LEU A 218 9.94 6.67 5.84
C LEU A 218 11.28 6.91 5.13
N ASP A 219 12.24 5.99 5.23
CA ASP A 219 13.52 6.09 4.54
C ASP A 219 13.32 6.15 3.01
N PHE A 220 12.45 5.30 2.46
CA PHE A 220 12.11 5.32 1.04
C PHE A 220 11.32 6.58 0.65
N ALA A 221 10.39 7.03 1.49
CA ALA A 221 9.68 8.29 1.24
C ALA A 221 10.65 9.49 1.26
N ASP A 222 11.59 9.52 2.20
CA ASP A 222 12.63 10.55 2.23
C ASP A 222 13.50 10.52 0.96
N GLN A 223 13.78 9.35 0.42
CA GLN A 223 14.52 9.20 -0.82
C GLN A 223 13.72 9.64 -2.05
N TRP A 224 12.41 9.34 -2.13
CA TRP A 224 11.66 9.39 -3.37
C TRP A 224 10.52 10.40 -3.45
N PHE A 225 10.06 10.98 -2.32
CA PHE A 225 9.08 12.07 -2.36
C PHE A 225 9.77 13.36 -2.81
N LEU A 226 10.04 13.43 -4.11
CA LEU A 226 10.74 14.55 -4.77
C LEU A 226 9.84 15.20 -5.81
N PRO A 227 10.11 16.47 -6.18
CA PRO A 227 9.33 17.18 -7.18
C PRO A 227 9.24 16.42 -8.51
N GLN A 228 8.07 16.44 -9.11
CA GLN A 228 7.73 15.89 -10.43
C GLN A 228 7.85 14.36 -10.53
N HIS A 229 8.01 13.64 -9.42
CA HIS A 229 8.08 12.19 -9.44
C HIS A 229 6.70 11.54 -9.44
N VAL A 230 6.60 10.39 -10.11
CA VAL A 230 5.57 9.38 -9.88
C VAL A 230 6.16 8.36 -8.90
N VAL A 231 5.59 8.25 -7.72
CA VAL A 231 6.06 7.34 -6.66
C VAL A 231 5.03 6.25 -6.45
N ILE A 232 5.49 4.99 -6.44
CA ILE A 232 4.68 3.81 -6.19
C ILE A 232 4.72 3.43 -4.70
N GLY A 233 3.57 3.15 -4.13
CA GLY A 233 3.34 2.39 -2.91
C GLY A 233 2.33 1.29 -3.18
N HIS A 234 1.99 0.48 -2.16
CA HIS A 234 1.06 -0.63 -2.29
C HIS A 234 0.06 -0.65 -1.13
N ALA A 235 -1.16 -1.11 -1.39
CA ALA A 235 -2.18 -1.30 -0.38
C ALA A 235 -2.28 -2.77 0.06
N ASN A 236 -1.14 -3.37 0.42
CA ASN A 236 -0.98 -4.79 0.72
C ASN A 236 -0.58 -5.09 2.16
N PHE A 237 0.13 -4.15 2.82
CA PHE A 237 0.68 -4.36 4.16
C PHE A 237 0.55 -3.10 5.01
N ASP A 238 0.34 -3.30 6.30
CA ASP A 238 0.05 -2.26 7.29
C ASP A 238 1.18 -1.26 7.65
N PRO A 239 2.49 -1.48 7.43
CA PRO A 239 3.52 -0.55 7.89
C PRO A 239 3.32 0.90 7.41
N VAL A 240 2.86 1.11 6.18
CA VAL A 240 2.59 2.45 5.65
C VAL A 240 1.52 3.20 6.44
N THR A 241 0.52 2.48 6.96
CA THR A 241 -0.59 3.09 7.72
C THR A 241 -0.15 3.66 9.07
N GLN A 242 0.98 3.19 9.58
CA GLN A 242 1.52 3.59 10.87
C GLN A 242 2.32 4.91 10.80
N VAL A 243 2.64 5.39 9.59
CA VAL A 243 3.53 6.53 9.36
C VAL A 243 2.91 7.66 8.52
N TYR A 244 1.61 7.65 8.27
CA TYR A 244 0.94 8.67 7.47
C TYR A 244 1.23 10.11 7.93
N ALA A 245 1.28 10.35 9.24
CA ALA A 245 1.58 11.68 9.77
C ALA A 245 2.98 12.15 9.35
N GLN A 246 3.98 11.28 9.46
CA GLN A 246 5.36 11.57 9.07
C GLN A 246 5.51 11.72 7.56
N LEU A 247 4.77 10.93 6.76
CA LEU A 247 4.73 11.10 5.30
C LEU A 247 4.17 12.48 4.91
N VAL A 248 3.13 12.96 5.60
CA VAL A 248 2.61 14.32 5.41
C VAL A 248 3.65 15.37 5.81
N ASP A 249 4.41 15.13 6.87
CA ASP A 249 5.47 16.05 7.30
C ASP A 249 6.61 16.13 6.25
N ILE A 250 6.96 15.01 5.61
CA ILE A 250 7.91 15.01 4.47
C ILE A 250 7.35 15.85 3.31
N LEU A 251 6.09 15.63 2.91
CA LEU A 251 5.45 16.42 1.85
C LEU A 251 5.48 17.91 2.15
N ARG A 252 5.11 18.31 3.38
CA ARG A 252 5.09 19.71 3.82
C ARG A 252 6.48 20.33 3.87
N SER A 253 7.46 19.64 4.43
CA SER A 253 8.84 20.12 4.55
C SER A 253 9.47 20.44 3.21
N ARG A 254 9.05 19.71 2.17
CA ARG A 254 9.50 19.86 0.77
C ARG A 254 8.57 20.73 -0.08
N SER A 255 7.49 21.26 0.53
CA SER A 255 6.45 22.01 -0.16
C SER A 255 5.86 21.22 -1.36
N LEU A 256 5.79 19.90 -1.26
CA LEU A 256 5.23 19.06 -2.31
C LEU A 256 3.71 19.12 -2.29
N GLU A 257 3.12 19.22 -3.47
CA GLU A 257 1.70 19.14 -3.69
C GLU A 257 1.35 17.81 -4.36
N THR A 258 0.54 16.99 -3.68
CA THR A 258 0.10 15.72 -4.25
C THR A 258 -0.97 15.93 -5.33
N VAL A 259 -0.85 15.20 -6.43
CA VAL A 259 -1.77 15.26 -7.58
C VAL A 259 -2.15 13.86 -8.03
N THR A 260 -3.34 13.75 -8.63
CA THR A 260 -3.67 12.58 -9.44
C THR A 260 -3.09 12.73 -10.85
N LEU A 261 -2.99 11.64 -11.59
CA LEU A 261 -2.52 11.72 -12.98
C LEU A 261 -3.50 12.53 -13.86
N ARG A 262 -4.82 12.46 -13.55
CA ARG A 262 -5.85 13.25 -14.24
C ARG A 262 -5.80 14.75 -13.93
N ASP A 263 -5.15 15.17 -12.86
CA ASP A 263 -4.93 16.60 -12.59
C ASP A 263 -3.89 17.19 -13.54
N VAL A 264 -2.98 16.34 -14.05
CA VAL A 264 -1.82 16.76 -14.86
C VAL A 264 -2.03 16.49 -16.34
N PHE A 265 -2.61 15.34 -16.69
CA PHE A 265 -2.76 14.92 -18.07
C PHE A 265 -4.20 15.14 -18.58
N ALA A 266 -4.32 15.67 -19.80
CA ALA A 266 -5.58 15.80 -20.52
C ALA A 266 -5.97 14.43 -21.12
N VAL A 267 -7.16 13.94 -20.80
CA VAL A 267 -7.71 12.65 -21.24
C VAL A 267 -9.19 12.78 -21.56
#